data_b191803989f2a13b22de831f0f489174
#
_entry.id   b191803989f2a13b22de831f0f489174
#
_cell.length_a   1.000
_cell.length_b   1.000
_cell.length_c   1.000
_cell.angle_alpha   90.00
_cell.angle_beta   90.00
_cell.angle_gamma   90.00
#
_symmetry.space_group_name_H-M   'P 1'
#
loop_
_entity.id
_entity.type
_entity.pdbx_description
1 polymer ?
#
loop_
_entity_poly.entity_id
_entity_poly.type
_entity_poly.pdbx_seq_one_letter_code
_entity_poly.pdbx_strand_id
1 'polypeptide(L)'
;MNNSLVAVLAALCLNACTVSGGKEPDEGTEIDPLLSAQTLAYKTVGEAFLTPLTPADNIDSPASWTAPDGSVWLIATAKATDKLVVYDGDTGHTRTAAGGSGAKLGQFRRPNGIFVADDRVFVVERDNRRVQVLALPGLQPLGHFGEAQLSAPYGLWVDKTAQGYEVLVSDAYMDGEAVPPAAQLGHRFKRYRVRTDGGFHAAHLGDFGDTDAGGAVRIPESIWGDAKHGVLLLSEEDQHAGTQLKVYGRDYRYAGLTVGKG
;
A
#
# COMPACT_ATOMS: atom_id res chain seq x y z
N MET A 1 74.56 10.67 -20.69
CA MET A 1 73.62 11.44 -19.86
C MET A 1 72.28 10.74 -19.96
N ASN A 2 71.98 10.00 -18.86
CA ASN A 2 70.82 9.08 -18.79
C ASN A 2 69.54 9.81 -18.44
N ASN A 3 68.49 9.60 -19.20
CA ASN A 3 67.14 9.90 -18.75
C ASN A 3 66.32 8.58 -18.67
N SER A 4 66.11 8.13 -17.48
CA SER A 4 65.27 7.00 -17.17
C SER A 4 63.81 7.40 -17.19
N LEU A 5 63.03 6.79 -18.09
CA LEU A 5 61.58 6.85 -18.09
C LEU A 5 61.03 5.86 -17.07
N VAL A 6 60.35 6.35 -16.07
CA VAL A 6 59.60 5.51 -15.12
C VAL A 6 58.21 5.28 -15.69
N ALA A 7 57.94 4.06 -16.12
CA ALA A 7 56.60 3.62 -16.53
C ALA A 7 55.84 3.19 -15.27
N VAL A 8 54.77 3.90 -14.97
CA VAL A 8 53.77 3.50 -13.94
C VAL A 8 52.78 2.56 -14.57
N LEU A 9 52.86 1.28 -14.26
CA LEU A 9 51.86 0.29 -14.56
C LEU A 9 50.68 0.47 -13.57
N ALA A 10 49.57 0.98 -14.06
CA ALA A 10 48.30 0.92 -13.34
C ALA A 10 47.69 -0.47 -13.53
N ALA A 11 47.77 -1.31 -12.52
CA ALA A 11 47.06 -2.57 -12.47
C ALA A 11 45.57 -2.30 -12.20
N LEU A 12 44.73 -2.43 -13.20
CA LEU A 12 43.27 -2.53 -12.99
C LEU A 12 42.98 -3.90 -12.40
N CYS A 13 42.71 -3.95 -11.09
CA CYS A 13 42.07 -5.09 -10.47
C CYS A 13 40.58 -5.09 -10.85
N LEU A 14 40.22 -5.86 -11.88
CA LEU A 14 38.86 -6.30 -12.13
C LEU A 14 38.49 -7.29 -11.02
N ASN A 15 37.87 -6.79 -9.94
CA ASN A 15 37.14 -7.64 -9.03
C ASN A 15 35.87 -8.10 -9.74
N ALA A 16 35.95 -9.28 -10.35
CA ALA A 16 34.77 -10.06 -10.67
C ALA A 16 34.12 -10.45 -9.37
N CYS A 17 33.07 -9.76 -8.97
CA CYS A 17 32.14 -10.28 -7.96
C CYS A 17 31.54 -11.55 -8.53
N THR A 18 32.11 -12.68 -8.19
CA THR A 18 31.40 -13.95 -8.25
C THR A 18 30.26 -13.84 -7.26
N VAL A 19 29.05 -13.64 -7.76
CA VAL A 19 27.83 -13.87 -7.00
C VAL A 19 27.84 -15.35 -6.67
N SER A 20 28.39 -15.69 -5.50
CA SER A 20 28.12 -16.97 -4.87
C SER A 20 26.62 -16.96 -4.60
N GLY A 21 25.89 -17.90 -5.21
CA GLY A 21 24.48 -18.15 -4.90
C GLY A 21 24.36 -18.57 -3.43
N GLY A 22 24.46 -17.63 -2.54
CA GLY A 22 23.95 -17.76 -1.20
C GLY A 22 22.45 -17.81 -1.35
N LYS A 23 21.86 -18.95 -1.00
CA LYS A 23 20.44 -19.06 -0.70
C LYS A 23 20.15 -17.91 0.24
N GLU A 24 19.29 -16.97 -0.17
CA GLU A 24 18.76 -15.99 0.77
C GLU A 24 18.20 -16.77 1.96
N PRO A 25 18.44 -16.34 3.21
CA PRO A 25 17.86 -17.00 4.36
C PRO A 25 16.35 -17.06 4.13
N ASP A 26 15.81 -18.26 4.29
CA ASP A 26 14.40 -18.56 4.21
C ASP A 26 13.67 -17.63 5.21
N GLU A 27 13.12 -16.51 4.73
CA GLU A 27 12.37 -15.55 5.56
C GLU A 27 11.17 -16.20 6.26
N GLY A 28 10.82 -17.43 5.87
CA GLY A 28 9.72 -18.20 6.45
C GLY A 28 9.99 -18.83 7.81
N THR A 29 11.20 -18.73 8.35
CA THR A 29 11.58 -19.38 9.62
C THR A 29 11.86 -18.43 10.78
N GLU A 30 11.86 -17.12 10.56
CA GLU A 30 12.02 -16.17 11.64
C GLU A 30 10.68 -16.00 12.38
N ILE A 31 10.48 -16.82 13.41
CA ILE A 31 9.31 -16.70 14.29
C ILE A 31 9.42 -15.38 15.03
N ASP A 32 8.47 -14.46 14.79
CA ASP A 32 8.36 -13.22 15.56
C ASP A 32 8.37 -13.56 17.07
N PRO A 33 9.34 -13.05 17.85
CA PRO A 33 9.40 -13.32 19.29
C PRO A 33 8.11 -12.97 20.03
N LEU A 34 7.32 -12.01 19.51
CA LEU A 34 6.01 -11.66 20.09
C LEU A 34 4.98 -12.76 19.87
N LEU A 35 4.99 -13.44 18.73
CA LEU A 35 4.11 -14.57 18.45
C LEU A 35 4.49 -15.78 19.29
N SER A 36 5.77 -16.05 19.49
CA SER A 36 6.25 -17.14 20.34
C SER A 36 5.93 -16.94 21.83
N ALA A 37 5.87 -15.70 22.30
CA ALA A 37 5.54 -15.36 23.67
C ALA A 37 4.05 -15.47 24.01
N GLN A 38 3.16 -15.44 23.01
CA GLN A 38 1.71 -15.35 23.23
C GLN A 38 0.96 -16.66 23.03
N THR A 39 1.60 -17.78 22.79
CA THR A 39 0.96 -19.10 22.57
C THR A 39 -0.18 -19.08 21.53
N LEU A 40 -0.14 -18.18 20.54
CA LEU A 40 -1.12 -18.14 19.47
C LEU A 40 -0.92 -19.35 18.55
N ALA A 41 -1.99 -20.12 18.34
CA ALA A 41 -1.94 -21.19 17.34
C ALA A 41 -1.88 -20.56 15.94
N TYR A 42 -0.82 -20.86 15.19
CA TYR A 42 -0.67 -20.46 13.79
C TYR A 42 -0.47 -21.67 12.91
N LYS A 43 -0.78 -21.51 11.64
CA LYS A 43 -0.56 -22.51 10.61
C LYS A 43 0.29 -21.90 9.50
N THR A 44 1.41 -22.50 9.20
CA THR A 44 2.20 -22.16 8.01
C THR A 44 1.50 -22.69 6.76
N VAL A 45 1.31 -21.84 5.77
CA VAL A 45 0.73 -22.17 4.47
C VAL A 45 1.80 -21.93 3.43
N GLY A 46 2.15 -22.97 2.66
CA GLY A 46 3.08 -22.82 1.54
C GLY A 46 2.46 -22.03 0.39
N GLU A 47 3.30 -21.40 -0.41
CA GLU A 47 2.92 -20.69 -1.63
C GLU A 47 2.30 -21.66 -2.64
N ALA A 48 1.17 -21.29 -3.23
CA ALA A 48 0.55 -22.06 -4.28
C ALA A 48 1.23 -21.84 -5.64
N PHE A 49 1.68 -20.62 -5.89
CA PHE A 49 2.39 -20.19 -7.10
C PHE A 49 3.11 -18.86 -6.86
N LEU A 50 4.01 -18.52 -7.77
CA LEU A 50 4.60 -17.19 -7.91
C LEU A 50 4.16 -16.58 -9.22
N THR A 51 3.86 -15.28 -9.23
CA THR A 51 3.60 -14.55 -10.48
C THR A 51 4.90 -14.33 -11.25
N PRO A 52 4.85 -14.07 -12.58
CA PRO A 52 6.04 -13.69 -13.32
C PRO A 52 6.75 -12.49 -12.70
N LEU A 53 8.06 -12.58 -12.53
CA LEU A 53 8.87 -11.49 -12.01
C LEU A 53 8.99 -10.37 -13.04
N THR A 54 8.50 -9.17 -12.71
CA THR A 54 8.56 -7.98 -13.55
C THR A 54 9.17 -6.79 -12.78
N PRO A 55 10.50 -6.78 -12.54
CA PRO A 55 11.15 -5.76 -11.70
C PRO A 55 10.91 -4.33 -12.17
N ALA A 56 10.77 -4.12 -13.48
CA ALA A 56 10.49 -2.81 -14.06
C ALA A 56 9.12 -2.23 -13.64
N ASP A 57 8.18 -3.07 -13.25
CA ASP A 57 6.84 -2.65 -12.82
C ASP A 57 6.81 -2.16 -11.37
N ASN A 58 7.73 -2.65 -10.54
CA ASN A 58 7.70 -2.44 -9.09
C ASN A 58 6.29 -2.71 -8.54
N ILE A 59 5.87 -3.99 -8.65
CA ILE A 59 4.57 -4.45 -8.14
C ILE A 59 4.53 -4.24 -6.63
N ASP A 60 3.42 -3.69 -6.14
CA ASP A 60 3.27 -3.28 -4.75
C ASP A 60 2.05 -3.93 -4.09
N SER A 61 0.97 -3.20 -3.98
CA SER A 61 -0.21 -3.63 -3.23
C SER A 61 -1.16 -4.48 -4.06
N PRO A 62 -1.54 -5.69 -3.62
CA PRO A 62 -2.52 -6.54 -4.29
C PRO A 62 -3.90 -6.45 -3.65
N ALA A 63 -4.92 -6.73 -4.44
CA ALA A 63 -6.28 -7.03 -3.99
C ALA A 63 -6.86 -8.18 -4.80
N SER A 64 -7.77 -8.95 -4.21
CA SER A 64 -8.44 -10.05 -4.88
C SER A 64 -9.89 -9.71 -5.22
N TRP A 65 -10.39 -10.27 -6.30
CA TRP A 65 -11.79 -10.22 -6.70
C TRP A 65 -12.25 -11.59 -7.20
N THR A 66 -13.41 -12.03 -6.70
CA THR A 66 -14.05 -13.22 -7.23
C THR A 66 -15.12 -12.79 -8.23
N ALA A 67 -14.94 -13.15 -9.48
CA ALA A 67 -15.86 -12.86 -10.55
C ALA A 67 -17.17 -13.67 -10.43
N PRO A 68 -18.27 -13.24 -11.08
CA PRO A 68 -19.55 -13.95 -11.03
C PRO A 68 -19.49 -15.39 -11.55
N ASP A 69 -18.52 -15.71 -12.42
CA ASP A 69 -18.26 -17.07 -12.92
C ASP A 69 -17.43 -17.94 -11.97
N GLY A 70 -17.05 -17.39 -10.80
CA GLY A 70 -16.24 -18.07 -9.78
C GLY A 70 -14.72 -17.93 -10.00
N SER A 71 -14.26 -17.36 -11.11
CA SER A 71 -12.82 -17.12 -11.30
C SER A 71 -12.29 -16.09 -10.32
N VAL A 72 -11.07 -16.30 -9.82
CA VAL A 72 -10.40 -15.36 -8.91
C VAL A 72 -9.39 -14.53 -9.69
N TRP A 73 -9.42 -13.24 -9.47
CA TRP A 73 -8.44 -12.29 -10.02
C TRP A 73 -7.61 -11.69 -8.89
N LEU A 74 -6.31 -11.58 -9.12
CA LEU A 74 -5.43 -10.76 -8.31
C LEU A 74 -5.10 -9.50 -9.09
N ILE A 75 -5.40 -8.35 -8.52
CA ILE A 75 -5.18 -7.04 -9.16
C ILE A 75 -4.12 -6.33 -8.33
N ALA A 76 -3.00 -5.98 -8.95
CA ALA A 76 -1.90 -5.35 -8.26
C ALA A 76 -1.51 -4.01 -8.88
N THR A 77 -1.07 -3.09 -8.05
CA THR A 77 -0.52 -1.81 -8.49
C THR A 77 0.93 -1.98 -8.96
N ALA A 78 1.27 -1.35 -10.08
CA ALA A 78 2.61 -1.28 -10.65
C ALA A 78 3.11 0.16 -10.56
N LYS A 79 3.82 0.47 -9.46
CA LYS A 79 4.22 1.84 -9.09
C LYS A 79 5.10 2.53 -10.12
N ALA A 80 6.03 1.78 -10.74
CA ALA A 80 7.02 2.36 -11.65
C ALA A 80 6.51 2.55 -13.07
N THR A 81 5.46 1.82 -13.45
CA THR A 81 4.89 1.85 -14.80
C THR A 81 3.47 2.41 -14.86
N ASP A 82 2.98 2.93 -13.72
CA ASP A 82 1.71 3.65 -13.63
C ASP A 82 0.53 2.86 -14.17
N LYS A 83 0.40 1.60 -13.78
CA LYS A 83 -0.68 0.72 -14.26
C LYS A 83 -1.16 -0.25 -13.19
N LEU A 84 -2.26 -0.93 -13.47
CA LEU A 84 -2.71 -2.11 -12.75
C LEU A 84 -2.35 -3.35 -13.57
N VAL A 85 -1.87 -4.39 -12.90
CA VAL A 85 -1.64 -5.70 -13.50
C VAL A 85 -2.64 -6.67 -12.89
N VAL A 86 -3.32 -7.43 -13.74
CA VAL A 86 -4.30 -8.44 -13.33
C VAL A 86 -3.73 -9.82 -13.59
N TYR A 87 -3.73 -10.63 -12.56
CA TYR A 87 -3.31 -12.03 -12.63
C TYR A 87 -4.50 -12.96 -12.42
N ASP A 88 -4.40 -14.13 -12.97
CA ASP A 88 -5.26 -15.25 -12.65
C ASP A 88 -4.95 -15.74 -11.23
N GLY A 89 -5.97 -15.81 -10.36
CA GLY A 89 -5.79 -16.11 -8.94
C GLY A 89 -5.50 -17.57 -8.63
N ASP A 90 -5.71 -18.48 -9.60
CA ASP A 90 -5.43 -19.90 -9.43
C ASP A 90 -4.04 -20.28 -9.96
N THR A 91 -3.53 -19.54 -10.96
CA THR A 91 -2.30 -19.90 -11.67
C THR A 91 -1.19 -18.86 -11.58
N GLY A 92 -1.51 -17.62 -11.18
CA GLY A 92 -0.58 -16.50 -11.18
C GLY A 92 -0.22 -15.93 -12.56
N HIS A 93 -0.76 -16.47 -13.65
CA HIS A 93 -0.50 -15.97 -14.99
C HIS A 93 -1.10 -14.57 -15.17
N THR A 94 -0.39 -13.68 -15.85
CA THR A 94 -0.91 -12.37 -16.21
C THR A 94 -2.08 -12.49 -17.17
N ARG A 95 -3.24 -11.94 -16.80
CA ARG A 95 -4.46 -11.89 -17.64
C ARG A 95 -4.47 -10.63 -18.51
N THR A 96 -4.21 -9.48 -17.91
CA THR A 96 -4.23 -8.18 -18.59
C THR A 96 -3.55 -7.12 -17.74
N ALA A 97 -3.38 -5.93 -18.33
CA ALA A 97 -2.98 -4.72 -17.61
C ALA A 97 -3.84 -3.54 -18.08
N ALA A 98 -4.04 -2.56 -17.21
CA ALA A 98 -4.81 -1.35 -17.50
C ALA A 98 -4.15 -0.11 -16.91
N GLY A 99 -4.31 1.04 -17.56
CA GLY A 99 -3.78 2.32 -17.12
C GLY A 99 -2.62 2.80 -18.00
N GLY A 100 -1.65 3.45 -17.38
CA GLY A 100 -0.51 4.12 -17.98
C GLY A 100 -0.34 5.51 -17.38
N SER A 101 0.84 6.12 -17.58
CA SER A 101 1.22 7.38 -16.94
C SER A 101 0.31 8.55 -17.33
N GLY A 102 -0.19 9.27 -16.35
CA GLY A 102 -0.95 10.49 -16.56
C GLY A 102 -1.93 10.84 -15.44
N ALA A 103 -2.70 11.90 -15.67
CA ALA A 103 -3.70 12.41 -14.72
C ALA A 103 -5.15 12.30 -15.25
N LYS A 104 -5.35 11.86 -16.50
CA LYS A 104 -6.70 11.65 -17.04
C LYS A 104 -7.36 10.46 -16.34
N LEU A 105 -8.67 10.40 -16.42
CA LEU A 105 -9.42 9.26 -15.93
C LEU A 105 -8.98 7.98 -16.65
N GLY A 106 -8.67 6.92 -15.90
CA GLY A 106 -8.06 5.67 -16.41
C GLY A 106 -6.54 5.68 -16.55
N GLN A 107 -5.88 6.82 -16.31
CA GLN A 107 -4.42 6.91 -16.18
C GLN A 107 -4.02 7.04 -14.72
N PHE A 108 -2.79 6.68 -14.38
CA PHE A 108 -2.28 6.71 -13.01
C PHE A 108 -0.97 7.47 -12.90
N ARG A 109 -0.64 7.89 -11.68
CA ARG A 109 0.71 8.31 -11.28
C ARG A 109 1.02 7.73 -9.92
N ARG A 110 2.00 6.82 -9.91
CA ARG A 110 2.45 6.09 -8.75
C ARG A 110 1.27 5.50 -7.96
N PRO A 111 0.54 4.53 -8.56
CA PRO A 111 -0.51 3.83 -7.85
C PRO A 111 0.11 3.01 -6.72
N ASN A 112 -0.38 3.21 -5.49
CA ASN A 112 0.06 2.52 -4.28
C ASN A 112 -1.04 1.57 -3.79
N GLY A 113 -1.76 1.96 -2.73
CA GLY A 113 -2.80 1.14 -2.13
C GLY A 113 -3.93 0.81 -3.10
N ILE A 114 -4.46 -0.39 -2.98
CA ILE A 114 -5.59 -0.87 -3.76
C ILE A 114 -6.57 -1.63 -2.85
N PHE A 115 -7.85 -1.50 -3.10
CA PHE A 115 -8.89 -2.25 -2.42
C PHE A 115 -10.01 -2.62 -3.38
N VAL A 116 -10.56 -3.82 -3.22
CA VAL A 116 -11.75 -4.26 -3.97
C VAL A 116 -12.92 -4.40 -3.03
N ALA A 117 -14.02 -3.72 -3.35
CA ALA A 117 -15.29 -3.86 -2.66
C ALA A 117 -16.39 -4.12 -3.70
N ASP A 118 -17.10 -5.22 -3.57
CA ASP A 118 -18.01 -5.74 -4.60
C ASP A 118 -17.31 -5.85 -5.97
N ASP A 119 -17.81 -5.15 -6.98
CA ASP A 119 -17.25 -5.05 -8.31
C ASP A 119 -16.57 -3.67 -8.57
N ARG A 120 -16.06 -3.04 -7.52
CA ARG A 120 -15.34 -1.76 -7.58
C ARG A 120 -13.91 -1.92 -7.10
N VAL A 121 -12.99 -1.38 -7.87
CA VAL A 121 -11.58 -1.26 -7.52
C VAL A 121 -11.29 0.18 -7.13
N PHE A 122 -10.77 0.38 -5.94
CA PHE A 122 -10.32 1.69 -5.43
C PHE A 122 -8.80 1.70 -5.45
N VAL A 123 -8.19 2.69 -6.10
CA VAL A 123 -6.75 2.79 -6.27
C VAL A 123 -6.28 4.14 -5.77
N VAL A 124 -5.37 4.13 -4.81
CA VAL A 124 -4.66 5.35 -4.37
C VAL A 124 -3.61 5.72 -5.38
N GLU A 125 -3.60 6.97 -5.81
CA GLU A 125 -2.57 7.54 -6.66
C GLU A 125 -1.81 8.62 -5.88
N ARG A 126 -0.60 8.29 -5.43
CA ARG A 126 0.18 9.20 -4.59
C ARG A 126 0.47 10.52 -5.28
N ASP A 127 0.99 10.47 -6.51
CA ASP A 127 1.50 11.66 -7.20
C ASP A 127 0.39 12.45 -7.91
N ASN A 128 -0.79 11.86 -8.14
CA ASN A 128 -2.01 12.57 -8.52
C ASN A 128 -2.82 13.04 -7.30
N ARG A 129 -2.43 12.67 -6.08
CA ARG A 129 -3.08 13.03 -4.80
C ARG A 129 -4.57 12.71 -4.78
N ARG A 130 -4.94 11.50 -5.20
CA ARG A 130 -6.34 11.11 -5.34
C ARG A 130 -6.56 9.62 -5.15
N VAL A 131 -7.82 9.23 -5.05
CA VAL A 131 -8.26 7.85 -5.22
C VAL A 131 -9.09 7.76 -6.49
N GLN A 132 -8.77 6.83 -7.37
CA GLN A 132 -9.55 6.54 -8.55
C GLN A 132 -10.38 5.27 -8.33
N VAL A 133 -11.60 5.24 -8.85
CA VAL A 133 -12.51 4.09 -8.75
C VAL A 133 -12.80 3.55 -10.13
N LEU A 134 -12.67 2.21 -10.28
CA LEU A 134 -12.93 1.51 -11.54
C LEU A 134 -13.97 0.41 -11.32
N ALA A 135 -14.70 0.07 -12.36
CA ALA A 135 -15.66 -1.03 -12.36
C ALA A 135 -15.03 -2.31 -12.91
N LEU A 136 -15.29 -3.44 -12.26
CA LEU A 136 -14.94 -4.78 -12.73
C LEU A 136 -16.08 -5.40 -13.54
N PRO A 137 -15.78 -6.32 -14.46
CA PRO A 137 -14.47 -6.84 -14.81
C PRO A 137 -13.66 -5.97 -15.78
N GLY A 138 -14.28 -4.97 -16.41
CA GLY A 138 -13.68 -4.21 -17.51
C GLY A 138 -12.64 -3.18 -17.11
N LEU A 139 -12.40 -2.96 -15.81
CA LEU A 139 -11.54 -1.89 -15.28
C LEU A 139 -11.93 -0.51 -15.83
N GLN A 140 -13.24 -0.30 -16.08
CA GLN A 140 -13.76 0.96 -16.58
C GLN A 140 -13.69 2.03 -15.50
N PRO A 141 -12.99 3.15 -15.74
CA PRO A 141 -12.90 4.21 -14.74
C PRO A 141 -14.25 4.90 -14.55
N LEU A 142 -14.68 5.02 -13.29
CA LEU A 142 -15.93 5.62 -12.89
C LEU A 142 -15.77 7.07 -12.45
N GLY A 143 -14.68 7.39 -11.79
CA GLY A 143 -14.40 8.71 -11.25
C GLY A 143 -13.19 8.70 -10.31
N HIS A 144 -12.88 9.86 -9.77
CA HIS A 144 -11.83 10.03 -8.77
C HIS A 144 -12.22 11.10 -7.75
N PHE A 145 -11.51 11.13 -6.61
CA PHE A 145 -11.75 12.09 -5.53
C PHE A 145 -10.47 12.28 -4.69
N GLY A 146 -10.47 13.32 -3.88
CA GLY A 146 -9.47 13.54 -2.84
C GLY A 146 -8.45 14.62 -3.14
N GLU A 147 -8.34 15.14 -4.37
CA GLU A 147 -7.30 16.09 -4.80
C GLU A 147 -7.20 17.35 -3.93
N ALA A 148 -8.32 17.76 -3.34
CA ALA A 148 -8.36 18.95 -2.48
C ALA A 148 -7.93 18.66 -1.04
N GLN A 149 -7.94 17.39 -0.60
CA GLN A 149 -7.67 17.01 0.80
C GLN A 149 -6.41 16.17 0.97
N LEU A 150 -6.04 15.40 -0.06
CA LEU A 150 -4.89 14.50 -0.01
C LEU A 150 -3.61 15.21 -0.47
N SER A 151 -2.51 14.92 0.18
CA SER A 151 -1.19 15.47 -0.15
C SER A 151 -0.20 14.39 -0.57
N ALA A 152 -0.13 13.29 0.15
CA ALA A 152 0.70 12.13 -0.14
C ALA A 152 -0.04 10.83 0.25
N PRO A 153 -1.19 10.52 -0.38
CA PRO A 153 -1.97 9.35 -0.02
C PRO A 153 -1.20 8.07 -0.30
N TYR A 154 -1.40 7.05 0.56
CA TYR A 154 -0.62 5.82 0.47
C TYR A 154 -1.49 4.56 0.47
N GLY A 155 -2.13 4.24 1.59
CA GLY A 155 -3.02 3.10 1.75
C GLY A 155 -4.49 3.50 1.83
N LEU A 156 -5.39 2.53 1.68
CA LEU A 156 -6.82 2.75 1.87
C LEU A 156 -7.51 1.50 2.38
N TRP A 157 -8.66 1.71 2.99
CA TRP A 157 -9.61 0.68 3.32
C TRP A 157 -11.03 1.13 2.96
N VAL A 158 -11.86 0.18 2.52
CA VAL A 158 -13.22 0.46 2.05
C VAL A 158 -14.22 -0.43 2.78
N ASP A 159 -15.26 0.19 3.33
CA ASP A 159 -16.41 -0.48 3.92
C ASP A 159 -17.68 -0.19 3.12
N LYS A 160 -18.46 -1.24 2.83
CA LYS A 160 -19.76 -1.07 2.18
C LYS A 160 -20.81 -0.69 3.21
N THR A 161 -21.51 0.38 2.94
CA THR A 161 -22.60 0.89 3.78
C THR A 161 -23.92 0.97 3.02
N ALA A 162 -25.03 1.22 3.72
CA ALA A 162 -26.32 1.47 3.08
C ALA A 162 -26.33 2.73 2.19
N GLN A 163 -25.34 3.63 2.36
CA GLN A 163 -25.24 4.89 1.59
C GLN A 163 -24.12 4.86 0.54
N GLY A 164 -23.61 3.70 0.16
CA GLY A 164 -22.49 3.50 -0.75
C GLY A 164 -21.26 2.96 -0.02
N TYR A 165 -20.10 3.49 -0.32
CA TYR A 165 -18.83 3.06 0.29
C TYR A 165 -18.31 4.14 1.24
N GLU A 166 -17.91 3.77 2.43
CA GLU A 166 -17.03 4.57 3.26
C GLU A 166 -15.59 4.20 2.91
N VAL A 167 -14.79 5.21 2.56
CA VAL A 167 -13.40 5.02 2.17
C VAL A 167 -12.52 5.79 3.15
N LEU A 168 -11.59 5.09 3.76
CA LEU A 168 -10.56 5.65 4.62
C LEU A 168 -9.24 5.64 3.86
N VAL A 169 -8.54 6.76 3.84
CA VAL A 169 -7.27 6.92 3.11
C VAL A 169 -6.20 7.44 4.07
N SER A 170 -5.06 6.76 4.12
CA SER A 170 -3.88 7.29 4.82
C SER A 170 -3.20 8.37 3.98
N ASP A 171 -2.76 9.43 4.64
CA ASP A 171 -2.09 10.56 3.98
C ASP A 171 -0.74 10.83 4.65
N ALA A 172 0.32 10.30 4.04
CA ALA A 172 1.68 10.30 4.57
C ALA A 172 2.47 11.58 4.24
N TYR A 173 1.77 12.74 4.20
CA TYR A 173 2.43 14.02 3.94
C TYR A 173 3.52 14.33 4.97
N MET A 174 4.55 15.03 4.55
CA MET A 174 5.68 15.44 5.36
C MET A 174 5.78 16.98 5.40
N ASP A 175 6.45 17.50 6.41
CA ASP A 175 6.87 18.91 6.48
C ASP A 175 8.34 18.98 6.03
N GLY A 176 8.54 19.22 4.72
CA GLY A 176 9.82 18.97 4.09
C GLY A 176 10.20 17.49 4.16
N GLU A 177 11.30 17.17 4.85
CA GLU A 177 11.76 15.79 5.11
C GLU A 177 11.37 15.29 6.52
N ALA A 178 10.74 16.12 7.32
CA ALA A 178 10.38 15.80 8.69
C ALA A 178 8.93 15.35 8.83
N VAL A 179 8.68 14.56 9.86
CA VAL A 179 7.32 14.27 10.31
C VAL A 179 6.67 15.58 10.77
N PRO A 180 5.42 15.87 10.37
CA PRO A 180 4.73 17.09 10.78
C PRO A 180 4.63 17.23 12.30
N PRO A 181 4.48 18.49 12.80
CA PRO A 181 4.21 18.74 14.22
C PRO A 181 3.00 17.94 14.73
N ALA A 182 3.04 17.55 16.01
CA ALA A 182 2.00 16.72 16.63
C ALA A 182 0.57 17.21 16.36
N ALA A 183 0.33 18.52 16.42
CA ALA A 183 -0.98 19.11 16.14
C ALA A 183 -1.54 18.81 14.74
N GLN A 184 -0.71 18.44 13.78
CA GLN A 184 -1.12 18.08 12.42
C GLN A 184 -1.36 16.58 12.25
N LEU A 185 -0.91 15.72 13.19
CA LEU A 185 -1.08 14.27 13.09
C LEU A 185 -2.56 13.84 13.20
N GLY A 186 -3.43 14.70 13.71
CA GLY A 186 -4.88 14.50 13.68
C GLY A 186 -5.50 14.46 12.27
N HIS A 187 -4.71 14.78 11.23
CA HIS A 187 -5.16 14.81 9.83
C HIS A 187 -4.51 13.73 8.96
N ARG A 188 -3.92 12.70 9.59
CA ARG A 188 -3.23 11.62 8.87
C ARG A 188 -4.13 10.72 8.08
N PHE A 189 -5.40 10.67 8.41
CA PHE A 189 -6.39 9.81 7.76
C PHE A 189 -7.58 10.63 7.32
N LYS A 190 -8.02 10.41 6.07
CA LYS A 190 -9.16 11.11 5.45
C LYS A 190 -10.32 10.14 5.27
N ARG A 191 -11.51 10.63 5.51
CA ARG A 191 -12.76 9.85 5.38
C ARG A 191 -13.59 10.39 4.25
N TYR A 192 -14.06 9.48 3.39
CA TYR A 192 -14.92 9.83 2.28
C TYR A 192 -16.15 8.93 2.23
N ARG A 193 -17.22 9.45 1.66
CA ARG A 193 -18.36 8.65 1.18
C ARG A 193 -18.37 8.67 -0.33
N VAL A 194 -18.42 7.47 -0.93
CA VAL A 194 -18.42 7.31 -2.38
C VAL A 194 -19.67 6.55 -2.80
N ARG A 195 -20.36 7.04 -3.82
CA ARG A 195 -21.46 6.36 -4.49
C ARG A 195 -21.15 6.24 -5.96
N THR A 196 -21.52 5.11 -6.54
CA THR A 196 -21.30 4.82 -7.97
C THR A 196 -22.60 4.50 -8.69
N ASP A 197 -23.71 4.37 -7.97
CA ASP A 197 -25.03 4.12 -8.52
C ASP A 197 -25.70 5.44 -8.90
N GLY A 198 -26.17 5.54 -10.14
CA GLY A 198 -26.77 6.78 -10.66
C GLY A 198 -25.76 7.89 -10.98
N GLY A 199 -24.48 7.54 -11.10
CA GLY A 199 -23.35 8.44 -11.34
C GLY A 199 -22.33 8.41 -10.23
N PHE A 200 -21.14 8.94 -10.50
CA PHE A 200 -20.06 8.99 -9.52
C PHE A 200 -20.20 10.22 -8.61
N HIS A 201 -20.26 9.98 -7.31
CA HIS A 201 -20.30 11.03 -6.29
C HIS A 201 -19.36 10.69 -5.14
N ALA A 202 -18.54 11.64 -4.73
CA ALA A 202 -17.68 11.51 -3.56
C ALA A 202 -17.80 12.74 -2.67
N ALA A 203 -17.83 12.54 -1.37
CA ALA A 203 -17.90 13.59 -0.36
C ALA A 203 -16.86 13.32 0.76
N HIS A 204 -16.07 14.33 1.07
CA HIS A 204 -15.19 14.30 2.24
C HIS A 204 -16.02 14.41 3.52
N LEU A 205 -15.80 13.50 4.47
CA LEU A 205 -16.54 13.42 5.73
C LEU A 205 -15.76 13.98 6.92
N GLY A 206 -14.48 14.27 6.73
CA GLY A 206 -13.57 14.76 7.76
C GLY A 206 -12.31 13.92 7.86
N ASP A 207 -11.43 14.36 8.72
CA ASP A 207 -10.14 13.75 9.00
C ASP A 207 -10.17 13.08 10.36
N PHE A 208 -9.22 12.16 10.60
CA PHE A 208 -8.98 11.60 11.91
C PHE A 208 -7.51 11.22 12.11
N GLY A 209 -7.16 11.01 13.34
CA GLY A 209 -5.85 10.65 13.87
C GLY A 209 -5.75 11.16 15.30
N ASP A 210 -4.82 10.64 16.07
CA ASP A 210 -4.50 11.14 17.39
C ASP A 210 -3.29 12.08 17.30
N THR A 211 -3.22 13.04 18.20
CA THR A 211 -2.08 13.94 18.35
C THR A 211 -1.20 13.57 19.54
N ASP A 212 -1.71 12.75 20.45
CA ASP A 212 -0.97 12.28 21.61
C ASP A 212 -0.02 11.13 21.23
N ALA A 213 1.13 11.08 21.86
CA ALA A 213 2.21 10.16 21.52
C ALA A 213 1.79 8.66 21.52
N GLY A 214 0.81 8.28 22.34
CA GLY A 214 0.32 6.90 22.40
C GLY A 214 -0.43 6.46 21.14
N GLY A 215 -1.32 7.32 20.63
CA GLY A 215 -2.21 7.05 19.53
C GLY A 215 -1.76 7.62 18.20
N ALA A 216 -0.92 8.65 18.21
CA ALA A 216 -0.48 9.33 16.99
C ALA A 216 0.22 8.37 16.03
N VAL A 217 -0.14 8.46 14.74
CA VAL A 217 0.55 7.80 13.64
C VAL A 217 1.37 8.85 12.91
N ARG A 218 2.70 8.71 12.94
CA ARG A 218 3.66 9.70 12.43
C ARG A 218 3.88 9.58 10.93
N ILE A 219 4.05 8.34 10.44
CA ILE A 219 4.19 8.01 9.01
C ILE A 219 3.19 6.91 8.70
N PRO A 220 1.94 7.26 8.34
CA PRO A 220 0.91 6.28 8.07
C PRO A 220 1.18 5.57 6.74
N GLU A 221 1.02 4.27 6.74
CA GLU A 221 1.15 3.45 5.55
C GLU A 221 -0.19 2.84 5.15
N SER A 222 -0.65 1.83 5.85
CA SER A 222 -1.87 1.12 5.49
C SER A 222 -2.96 1.19 6.57
N ILE A 223 -4.17 0.87 6.15
CA ILE A 223 -5.35 0.78 7.01
C ILE A 223 -6.01 -0.55 6.75
N TRP A 224 -6.40 -1.23 7.82
CA TRP A 224 -7.29 -2.37 7.76
C TRP A 224 -8.44 -2.19 8.74
N GLY A 225 -9.66 -2.45 8.30
CA GLY A 225 -10.84 -2.39 9.16
C GLY A 225 -11.48 -3.75 9.35
N ASP A 226 -11.89 -4.03 10.57
CA ASP A 226 -12.75 -5.17 10.90
C ASP A 226 -14.10 -4.64 11.40
N ALA A 227 -15.08 -4.62 10.48
CA ALA A 227 -16.43 -4.15 10.80
C ALA A 227 -17.11 -5.03 11.86
N LYS A 228 -16.80 -6.33 11.92
CA LYS A 228 -17.39 -7.27 12.87
C LYS A 228 -16.95 -6.98 14.30
N HIS A 229 -15.68 -6.64 14.50
CA HIS A 229 -15.12 -6.35 15.82
C HIS A 229 -15.08 -4.85 16.13
N GLY A 230 -15.48 -4.00 15.18
CA GLY A 230 -15.56 -2.55 15.37
C GLY A 230 -14.21 -1.86 15.50
N VAL A 231 -13.16 -2.40 14.87
CA VAL A 231 -11.80 -1.90 14.99
C VAL A 231 -11.21 -1.50 13.65
N LEU A 232 -10.26 -0.57 13.70
CA LEU A 232 -9.36 -0.19 12.62
C LEU A 232 -7.93 -0.45 13.08
N LEU A 233 -7.12 -1.05 12.21
CA LEU A 233 -5.69 -1.23 12.38
C LEU A 233 -4.98 -0.24 11.47
N LEU A 234 -4.19 0.67 12.06
CA LEU A 234 -3.46 1.70 11.35
C LEU A 234 -1.97 1.37 11.43
N SER A 235 -1.34 1.10 10.29
CA SER A 235 0.08 0.80 10.28
C SER A 235 0.92 2.08 10.20
N GLU A 236 2.04 2.04 10.91
CA GLU A 236 3.04 3.09 10.97
C GLU A 236 4.38 2.56 10.47
N GLU A 237 5.00 3.25 9.51
CA GLU A 237 6.34 2.97 9.00
C GLU A 237 7.31 4.08 9.42
N ASP A 238 7.47 4.32 10.71
CA ASP A 238 8.48 5.26 11.20
C ASP A 238 9.78 4.52 11.49
N GLN A 239 10.79 4.69 10.63
CA GLN A 239 12.10 4.06 10.78
C GLN A 239 12.84 4.47 12.07
N HIS A 240 12.48 5.60 12.67
CA HIS A 240 13.08 6.08 13.92
C HIS A 240 12.32 5.65 15.16
N ALA A 241 10.99 5.54 15.06
CA ALA A 241 10.13 5.13 16.17
C ALA A 241 9.75 3.64 16.13
N GLY A 242 10.14 2.93 15.07
CA GLY A 242 9.79 1.53 14.84
C GLY A 242 8.44 1.34 14.15
N THR A 243 8.26 0.17 13.56
CA THR A 243 7.01 -0.21 12.88
C THR A 243 5.98 -0.65 13.90
N GLN A 244 4.80 -0.04 13.90
CA GLN A 244 3.73 -0.29 14.86
C GLN A 244 2.37 -0.38 14.18
N LEU A 245 1.45 -1.13 14.82
CA LEU A 245 0.02 -1.09 14.53
C LEU A 245 -0.69 -0.38 15.66
N LYS A 246 -1.40 0.70 15.35
CA LYS A 246 -2.29 1.39 16.28
C LYS A 246 -3.71 0.86 16.10
N VAL A 247 -4.37 0.51 17.18
CA VAL A 247 -5.77 0.07 17.18
C VAL A 247 -6.67 1.26 17.45
N TYR A 248 -7.60 1.51 16.53
CA TYR A 248 -8.63 2.55 16.65
C TYR A 248 -10.02 1.92 16.66
N GLY A 249 -10.96 2.56 17.31
CA GLY A 249 -12.38 2.22 17.21
C GLY A 249 -13.00 2.73 15.91
N ARG A 250 -14.23 2.28 15.64
CA ARG A 250 -15.05 2.81 14.51
C ARG A 250 -15.59 4.22 14.77
N ASP A 251 -15.36 4.76 15.96
CA ASP A 251 -15.53 6.17 16.30
C ASP A 251 -14.31 7.01 15.91
N TYR A 252 -13.30 6.37 15.27
CA TYR A 252 -12.06 6.99 14.78
C TYR A 252 -11.15 7.52 15.89
N ARG A 253 -11.25 6.94 17.08
CA ARG A 253 -10.39 7.26 18.23
C ARG A 253 -9.46 6.12 18.56
N TYR A 254 -8.28 6.47 19.04
CA TYR A 254 -7.31 5.48 19.52
C TYR A 254 -7.90 4.68 20.69
N ALA A 255 -7.82 3.37 20.60
CA ALA A 255 -8.40 2.44 21.57
C ALA A 255 -7.46 2.10 22.75
N GLY A 256 -6.31 2.76 22.85
CA GLY A 256 -5.34 2.50 23.92
C GLY A 256 -4.44 1.29 23.69
N LEU A 257 -4.43 0.72 22.46
CA LEU A 257 -3.64 -0.47 22.12
C LEU A 257 -2.72 -0.22 20.94
N THR A 258 -1.44 -0.48 21.15
CA THR A 258 -0.40 -0.48 20.13
C THR A 258 0.26 -1.86 20.10
N VAL A 259 0.45 -2.43 18.90
CA VAL A 259 1.12 -3.72 18.67
C VAL A 259 2.36 -3.47 17.83
N GLY A 260 3.47 -4.13 18.17
CA GLY A 260 4.76 -3.96 17.50
C GLY A 260 5.84 -3.42 18.43
N LYS A 261 7.05 -3.28 17.87
CA LYS A 261 8.20 -2.72 18.62
C LYS A 261 8.23 -1.21 18.42
N GLY A 262 8.22 -0.46 19.51
CA GLY A 262 8.63 0.93 19.57
C GLY A 262 10.13 1.03 19.78
#